data_9b4319d343aef98c89fa5fcb54927823
#
_entry.id   9b4319d343aef98c89fa5fcb54927823
#
_cell.length_a   1.000
_cell.length_b   1.000
_cell.length_c   1.000
_cell.angle_alpha   90.00
_cell.angle_beta   90.00
_cell.angle_gamma   90.00
#
_symmetry.space_group_name_H-M   'P 1'
#
loop_
_entity.id
_entity.type
_entity.pdbx_description
1 polymer ?
#
loop_
_entity_poly.entity_id
_entity_poly.type
_entity_poly.pdbx_seq_one_letter_code
_entity_poly.pdbx_strand_id
1 'polypeptide(L)'
;VWPVPGFTKVGDGWYEGGRDHKGIDIIGAGIYGQPIVAAQSGQVITAYTADEWGYGWGYHVMIGHDDGYATQYAHMSRVAVSTGDYVEQGQIIGYVGNTGDSYGAHLHFELWENGERINPEIVLPYR
;
A
#
# COMPACT_ATOMS: atom_id res chain seq x y z
N VAL A 1 -1.93 10.40 -5.53
CA VAL A 1 -2.42 10.93 -4.25
C VAL A 1 -1.94 10.07 -3.09
N TRP A 2 -2.00 10.61 -1.91
CA TRP A 2 -1.65 9.91 -0.67
C TRP A 2 -2.63 8.75 -0.43
N PRO A 3 -2.13 7.52 -0.15
CA PRO A 3 -3.01 6.34 -0.17
C PRO A 3 -3.93 6.18 1.04
N VAL A 4 -3.69 6.88 2.16
CA VAL A 4 -4.61 6.87 3.32
C VAL A 4 -5.01 8.29 3.65
N PRO A 5 -6.11 8.80 3.08
CA PRO A 5 -6.53 10.18 3.29
C PRO A 5 -6.69 10.52 4.77
N GLY A 6 -6.09 11.64 5.19
CA GLY A 6 -6.16 12.11 6.56
C GLY A 6 -5.13 11.51 7.52
N PHE A 7 -4.38 10.48 7.11
CA PHE A 7 -3.35 9.83 7.93
C PHE A 7 -2.00 10.01 7.27
N THR A 8 -1.28 11.04 7.67
CA THR A 8 -0.09 11.52 6.95
C THR A 8 1.23 11.20 7.64
N LYS A 9 1.19 10.51 8.78
CA LYS A 9 2.40 10.19 9.54
C LYS A 9 3.05 8.92 9.01
N VAL A 10 4.34 9.01 8.70
CA VAL A 10 5.17 7.86 8.36
C VAL A 10 5.88 7.39 9.62
N GLY A 11 5.65 6.15 10.00
CA GLY A 11 6.34 5.50 11.12
C GLY A 11 7.73 5.06 10.71
N ASP A 12 7.81 3.99 9.91
CA ASP A 12 9.06 3.55 9.29
C ASP A 12 9.11 4.04 7.84
N GLY A 13 10.11 4.83 7.52
CA GLY A 13 10.35 5.29 6.17
C GLY A 13 11.31 4.40 5.40
N TRP A 14 11.70 4.86 4.22
CA TRP A 14 12.60 4.14 3.33
C TRP A 14 13.98 3.97 3.99
N TYR A 15 14.43 2.71 4.13
CA TYR A 15 15.69 2.33 4.81
C TYR A 15 15.82 2.82 6.25
N GLU A 16 14.72 3.10 6.92
CA GLU A 16 14.73 3.56 8.29
C GLU A 16 15.01 2.45 9.31
N GLY A 17 15.45 2.85 10.52
CA GLY A 17 15.68 1.93 11.63
C GLY A 17 16.86 1.00 11.43
N GLY A 18 17.78 1.31 10.53
CA GLY A 18 18.95 0.48 10.26
C GLY A 18 18.64 -0.82 9.53
N ARG A 19 17.44 -0.97 8.98
CA ARG A 19 17.02 -2.16 8.24
C ARG A 19 16.70 -1.81 6.79
N ASP A 20 16.71 -2.84 5.95
CA ASP A 20 16.41 -2.72 4.53
C ASP A 20 14.90 -2.61 4.30
N HIS A 21 14.30 -1.49 4.68
CA HIS A 21 12.87 -1.23 4.55
C HIS A 21 12.58 -0.62 3.19
N LYS A 22 11.98 -1.40 2.31
CA LYS A 22 11.76 -1.03 0.91
C LYS A 22 10.34 -0.49 0.66
N GLY A 23 9.93 0.45 1.49
CA GLY A 23 8.63 1.09 1.41
C GLY A 23 8.49 2.08 2.55
N ILE A 24 7.27 2.54 2.77
CA ILE A 24 6.94 3.38 3.93
C ILE A 24 5.76 2.78 4.67
N ASP A 25 5.77 2.93 5.99
CA ASP A 25 4.65 2.53 6.85
C ASP A 25 3.87 3.77 7.28
N ILE A 26 2.60 3.81 6.90
CA ILE A 26 1.69 4.91 7.26
C ILE A 26 0.93 4.49 8.51
N ILE A 27 1.05 5.30 9.56
CA ILE A 27 0.51 5.01 10.90
C ILE A 27 -0.37 6.15 11.39
N GLY A 28 -1.09 5.90 12.47
CA GLY A 28 -1.87 6.93 13.17
C GLY A 28 -2.89 6.31 14.10
N ALA A 29 -3.26 7.06 15.15
CA ALA A 29 -4.34 6.65 16.04
C ALA A 29 -5.64 6.54 15.24
N GLY A 30 -6.35 5.42 15.39
CA GLY A 30 -7.59 5.17 14.66
C GLY A 30 -7.42 4.75 13.20
N ILE A 31 -6.20 4.43 12.76
CA ILE A 31 -5.95 4.07 11.36
C ILE A 31 -6.55 2.72 10.96
N TYR A 32 -6.71 1.79 11.90
CA TYR A 32 -7.29 0.48 11.60
C TYR A 32 -8.69 0.63 10.98
N GLY A 33 -8.89 -0.03 9.85
CA GLY A 33 -10.17 0.01 9.14
C GLY A 33 -10.40 1.25 8.28
N GLN A 34 -9.48 2.19 8.24
CA GLN A 34 -9.60 3.38 7.40
C GLN A 34 -9.44 3.02 5.92
N PRO A 35 -10.14 3.72 5.02
CA PRO A 35 -10.05 3.45 3.59
C PRO A 35 -8.64 3.66 3.05
N ILE A 36 -8.22 2.74 2.20
CA ILE A 36 -7.03 2.87 1.36
C ILE A 36 -7.50 3.20 -0.04
N VAL A 37 -6.91 4.21 -0.66
CA VAL A 37 -7.25 4.63 -2.02
C VAL A 37 -6.07 4.40 -2.97
N ALA A 38 -6.39 4.19 -4.25
CA ALA A 38 -5.37 4.06 -5.28
C ALA A 38 -4.58 5.36 -5.39
N ALA A 39 -3.26 5.28 -5.23
CA ALA A 39 -2.39 6.45 -5.33
C ALA A 39 -2.38 7.04 -6.74
N GLN A 40 -2.61 6.20 -7.75
CA GLN A 40 -2.71 6.58 -9.16
C GLN A 40 -3.63 5.58 -9.87
N SER A 41 -4.23 6.01 -10.98
CA SER A 41 -5.04 5.12 -11.83
C SER A 41 -4.21 3.99 -12.42
N GLY A 42 -4.83 2.83 -12.60
CA GLY A 42 -4.16 1.69 -13.21
C GLY A 42 -4.98 0.42 -13.12
N GLN A 43 -4.34 -0.69 -13.50
CA GLN A 43 -4.96 -2.00 -13.47
C GLN A 43 -4.48 -2.79 -12.25
N VAL A 44 -5.42 -3.41 -11.54
CA VAL A 44 -5.10 -4.28 -10.42
C VAL A 44 -4.40 -5.55 -10.95
N ILE A 45 -3.10 -5.66 -10.66
CA ILE A 45 -2.30 -6.83 -11.05
C ILE A 45 -2.58 -7.98 -10.09
N THR A 46 -2.69 -7.68 -8.81
CA THR A 46 -2.91 -8.65 -7.75
C THR A 46 -3.88 -8.08 -6.71
N ALA A 47 -4.90 -8.86 -6.36
CA ALA A 47 -5.75 -8.62 -5.20
C ALA A 47 -5.75 -9.94 -4.41
N TYR A 48 -4.93 -10.00 -3.36
CA TYR A 48 -4.65 -11.24 -2.63
C TYR A 48 -5.44 -11.32 -1.33
N THR A 49 -6.25 -12.36 -1.21
CA THR A 49 -7.05 -12.63 -0.01
C THR A 49 -7.11 -14.13 0.32
N ALA A 50 -6.19 -14.93 -0.22
CA ALA A 50 -6.23 -16.38 -0.05
C ALA A 50 -5.98 -16.81 1.40
N ASP A 51 -5.08 -16.10 2.11
CA ASP A 51 -4.84 -16.30 3.55
C ASP A 51 -4.30 -15.01 4.15
N GLU A 52 -4.36 -14.91 5.50
CA GLU A 52 -3.94 -13.69 6.20
C GLU A 52 -2.44 -13.49 6.25
N TRP A 53 -1.65 -14.53 5.98
CA TRP A 53 -0.19 -14.40 5.93
C TRP A 53 0.26 -13.67 4.65
N GLY A 54 -0.29 -14.06 3.49
CA GLY A 54 -0.07 -13.38 2.22
C GLY A 54 1.39 -13.18 1.85
N TYR A 55 2.24 -14.20 2.06
CA TYR A 55 3.70 -14.09 1.84
C TYR A 55 4.35 -13.02 2.72
N GLY A 56 3.81 -12.75 3.90
CA GLY A 56 4.25 -11.70 4.81
C GLY A 56 3.56 -10.36 4.62
N TRP A 57 2.95 -10.10 3.46
CA TRP A 57 2.21 -8.86 3.18
C TRP A 57 0.76 -8.87 3.67
N GLY A 58 0.27 -10.03 4.12
CA GLY A 58 -1.14 -10.18 4.47
C GLY A 58 -2.05 -10.05 3.26
N TYR A 59 -3.25 -9.55 3.47
CA TYR A 59 -4.11 -9.16 2.35
C TYR A 59 -3.49 -7.93 1.67
N HIS A 60 -3.28 -8.01 0.37
CA HIS A 60 -2.57 -6.96 -0.34
C HIS A 60 -3.09 -6.75 -1.75
N VAL A 61 -2.85 -5.56 -2.28
CA VAL A 61 -3.18 -5.17 -3.65
C VAL A 61 -1.95 -4.58 -4.31
N MET A 62 -1.70 -4.97 -5.56
CA MET A 62 -0.72 -4.32 -6.42
C MET A 62 -1.42 -3.75 -7.64
N ILE A 63 -1.15 -2.49 -7.95
CA ILE A 63 -1.71 -1.79 -9.11
C ILE A 63 -0.58 -1.45 -10.07
N GLY A 64 -0.74 -1.82 -11.33
CA GLY A 64 0.19 -1.44 -12.41
C GLY A 64 -0.25 -0.12 -13.04
N HIS A 65 0.71 0.77 -13.19
CA HIS A 65 0.52 2.10 -13.79
C HIS A 65 1.27 2.20 -15.11
N ASP A 66 1.17 3.35 -15.76
CA ASP A 66 1.93 3.62 -16.97
C ASP A 66 3.43 3.79 -16.67
N ASP A 67 4.25 3.69 -17.71
CA ASP A 67 5.70 3.94 -17.67
C ASP A 67 6.48 3.02 -16.72
N GLY A 68 6.01 1.80 -16.52
CA GLY A 68 6.70 0.79 -15.71
C GLY A 68 6.53 0.95 -14.21
N TYR A 69 5.64 1.83 -13.75
CA TYR A 69 5.37 2.01 -12.34
C TYR A 69 4.32 1.03 -11.82
N ALA A 70 4.44 0.67 -10.55
CA ALA A 70 3.43 -0.08 -9.81
C ALA A 70 3.43 0.36 -8.35
N THR A 71 2.27 0.23 -7.69
CA THR A 71 2.14 0.50 -6.25
C THR A 71 1.60 -0.72 -5.54
N GLN A 72 2.11 -0.98 -4.34
CA GLN A 72 1.67 -2.11 -3.52
C GLN A 72 1.19 -1.62 -2.16
N TYR A 73 0.08 -2.18 -1.72
CA TYR A 73 -0.64 -1.83 -0.51
C TYR A 73 -0.80 -3.10 0.32
N ALA A 74 -0.15 -3.16 1.48
CA ALA A 74 -0.06 -4.39 2.25
C ALA A 74 -0.69 -4.28 3.64
N HIS A 75 -0.84 -5.42 4.31
CA HIS A 75 -1.40 -5.58 5.65
C HIS A 75 -2.85 -5.11 5.78
N MET A 76 -3.62 -5.24 4.69
CA MET A 76 -5.00 -4.80 4.63
C MET A 76 -5.90 -5.71 5.50
N SER A 77 -6.96 -5.14 6.06
CA SER A 77 -8.00 -5.92 6.73
C SER A 77 -9.02 -6.47 5.75
N ARG A 78 -9.25 -5.75 4.64
CA ARG A 78 -10.21 -6.11 3.62
C ARG A 78 -9.79 -5.51 2.28
N VAL A 79 -10.00 -6.28 1.21
CA VAL A 79 -9.74 -5.86 -0.17
C VAL A 79 -11.08 -5.62 -0.86
N ALA A 80 -11.22 -4.46 -1.52
CA ALA A 80 -12.48 -4.04 -2.15
C ALA A 80 -12.47 -4.15 -3.69
N VAL A 81 -11.38 -4.65 -4.26
CA VAL A 81 -11.21 -4.81 -5.72
C VAL A 81 -10.77 -6.22 -6.06
N SER A 82 -10.80 -6.57 -7.33
CA SER A 82 -10.39 -7.88 -7.84
C SER A 82 -9.25 -7.74 -8.84
N THR A 83 -8.43 -8.77 -8.95
CA THR A 83 -7.38 -8.86 -9.98
C THR A 83 -8.00 -8.66 -11.36
N GLY A 84 -7.40 -7.78 -12.15
CA GLY A 84 -7.87 -7.41 -13.48
C GLY A 84 -8.73 -6.15 -13.53
N ASP A 85 -9.24 -5.67 -12.39
CA ASP A 85 -10.04 -4.44 -12.35
C ASP A 85 -9.19 -3.23 -12.74
N TYR A 86 -9.81 -2.28 -13.45
CA TYR A 86 -9.25 -0.94 -13.59
C TYR A 86 -9.75 -0.06 -12.45
N VAL A 87 -8.85 0.70 -11.84
CA VAL A 87 -9.18 1.65 -10.76
C VAL A 87 -8.71 3.05 -11.12
N GLU A 88 -9.44 4.04 -10.66
CA GLU A 88 -9.07 5.44 -10.82
C GLU A 88 -8.31 5.94 -9.60
N GLN A 89 -7.47 6.94 -9.80
CA GLN A 89 -6.79 7.63 -8.71
C GLN A 89 -7.81 8.09 -7.66
N GLY A 90 -7.55 7.78 -6.39
CA GLY A 90 -8.45 8.14 -5.28
C GLY A 90 -9.60 7.15 -5.05
N GLN A 91 -9.77 6.15 -5.88
CA GLN A 91 -10.78 5.11 -5.68
C GLN A 91 -10.41 4.22 -4.49
N ILE A 92 -11.39 3.88 -3.65
CA ILE A 92 -11.16 2.97 -2.53
C ILE A 92 -10.83 1.57 -3.07
N ILE A 93 -9.72 1.01 -2.60
CA ILE A 93 -9.27 -0.34 -2.99
C ILE A 93 -9.28 -1.33 -1.83
N GLY A 94 -9.42 -0.85 -0.62
CA GLY A 94 -9.49 -1.68 0.58
C GLY A 94 -9.37 -0.86 1.85
N TYR A 95 -9.01 -1.53 2.93
CA TYR A 95 -9.01 -0.92 4.27
C TYR A 95 -7.79 -1.33 5.06
N VAL A 96 -7.25 -0.40 5.86
CA VAL A 96 -6.07 -0.63 6.69
C VAL A 96 -6.31 -1.74 7.70
N GLY A 97 -5.35 -2.60 7.87
CA GLY A 97 -5.42 -3.71 8.79
C GLY A 97 -4.11 -3.99 9.52
N ASN A 98 -3.93 -5.26 9.87
CA ASN A 98 -2.76 -5.75 10.60
C ASN A 98 -2.46 -7.20 10.21
N THR A 99 -2.80 -7.59 8.98
CA THR A 99 -2.59 -8.96 8.47
C THR A 99 -1.15 -9.14 7.98
N GLY A 100 -0.73 -10.40 7.89
CA GLY A 100 0.64 -10.73 7.49
C GLY A 100 1.65 -10.50 8.58
N ASP A 101 2.90 -10.19 8.18
CA ASP A 101 4.00 -9.90 9.11
C ASP A 101 3.89 -8.46 9.60
N SER A 102 3.02 -8.25 10.58
CA SER A 102 2.68 -6.92 11.10
C SER A 102 2.43 -6.98 12.60
N TYR A 103 2.96 -6.01 13.34
CA TYR A 103 2.86 -5.90 14.79
C TYR A 103 2.05 -4.69 15.24
N GLY A 104 1.23 -4.14 14.38
CA GLY A 104 0.37 -3.01 14.67
C GLY A 104 -0.30 -2.50 13.40
N ALA A 105 -1.50 -1.94 13.54
CA ALA A 105 -2.26 -1.45 12.39
C ALA A 105 -1.49 -0.37 11.62
N HIS A 106 -1.26 -0.59 10.35
CA HIS A 106 -0.60 0.35 9.45
C HIS A 106 -0.83 -0.04 8.00
N LEU A 107 -0.57 0.88 7.08
CA LEU A 107 -0.41 0.55 5.66
C LEU A 107 1.07 0.52 5.33
N HIS A 108 1.54 -0.63 4.84
CA HIS A 108 2.86 -0.71 4.19
C HIS A 108 2.65 -0.42 2.70
N PHE A 109 3.26 0.65 2.23
CA PHE A 109 3.10 1.14 0.86
C PHE A 109 4.44 1.08 0.13
N GLU A 110 4.44 0.43 -1.06
CA GLU A 110 5.62 0.32 -1.91
C GLU A 110 5.37 0.96 -3.26
N LEU A 111 6.39 1.61 -3.78
CA LEU A 111 6.44 2.09 -5.16
C LEU A 111 7.50 1.31 -5.91
N TRP A 112 7.10 0.77 -7.06
CA TRP A 112 7.96 0.00 -7.94
C TRP A 112 8.15 0.75 -9.26
N GLU A 113 9.38 0.76 -9.77
CA GLU A 113 9.71 1.29 -11.09
C GLU A 113 10.53 0.24 -11.84
N ASN A 114 10.00 -0.25 -12.97
CA ASN A 114 10.66 -1.26 -13.80
C ASN A 114 11.14 -2.49 -13.01
N GLY A 115 10.32 -2.97 -12.08
CA GLY A 115 10.61 -4.15 -11.28
C GLY A 115 11.49 -3.90 -10.05
N GLU A 116 11.86 -2.67 -9.77
CA GLU A 116 12.63 -2.30 -8.58
C GLU A 116 11.82 -1.40 -7.65
N ARG A 117 11.93 -1.64 -6.34
CA ARG A 117 11.31 -0.77 -5.35
C ARG A 117 12.13 0.49 -5.20
N ILE A 118 11.45 1.64 -5.18
CA ILE A 118 12.07 2.95 -5.01
C ILE A 118 11.40 3.68 -3.83
N ASN A 119 12.03 4.75 -3.35
CA ASN A 119 11.48 5.52 -2.24
C ASN A 119 10.18 6.20 -2.64
N PRO A 120 9.02 5.82 -2.03
CA PRO A 120 7.72 6.40 -2.40
C PRO A 120 7.63 7.90 -2.13
N GLU A 121 8.37 8.42 -1.16
CA GLU A 121 8.31 9.82 -0.78
C GLU A 121 8.89 10.77 -1.83
N ILE A 122 9.67 10.24 -2.78
CA ILE A 122 10.21 11.04 -3.88
C ILE A 122 9.09 11.49 -4.83
N VAL A 123 8.08 10.65 -5.03
CA VAL A 123 7.03 10.88 -6.03
C VAL A 123 5.65 11.17 -5.44
N LEU A 124 5.41 10.87 -4.17
CA LEU A 124 4.17 11.25 -3.51
C LEU A 124 4.23 12.75 -3.19
N PRO A 125 3.49 13.59 -3.93
CA PRO A 125 3.70 15.02 -3.85
C PRO A 125 3.25 15.62 -2.53
N TYR A 126 2.13 15.17 -1.99
CA TYR A 126 1.53 15.75 -0.78
C TYR A 126 0.80 14.68 0.02
N ARG A 127 0.83 14.87 1.31
CA ARG A 127 0.12 14.09 2.31
C ARG A 127 -1.18 14.75 2.72
#